data_2a3217ce0fce996918b156bab5996236
#
_entry.id   2a3217ce0fce996918b156bab5996236
#
_cell.length_a   1.000
_cell.length_b   1.000
_cell.length_c   1.000
_cell.angle_alpha   90.00
_cell.angle_beta   90.00
_cell.angle_gamma   90.00
#
_symmetry.space_group_name_H-M   'P 1'
#
loop_
_entity.id
_entity.type
_entity.pdbx_description
1 polymer ?
#
loop_
_entity_poly.entity_id
_entity_poly.type
_entity_poly.pdbx_seq_one_letter_code
_entity_poly.pdbx_strand_id
1 'polypeptide(L)'
;MQAHQPYDQAALIAALLQPARYPQPVTKVDHLQTHISHVLLAGDYAYKVKKPLNLGFLDFTSLARRKYYCEEELRLNGRLAPDLYLDCIPISGSAAEPRLGDPSGPVIDYAVRMRRFPQTALLDQWLAAGKLELRHLDALARRLAKFHRAIPAADPATSLGTPERVQQPTLDNFSHTRPLLVDPAEIATLADVERWTLNAFSRLRPLLAERKAGGWIREGHGDLHLGNMVLTESGQVMIFDCIEFNDDFRWIDV
;
A
#
# COMPACT_ATOMS: atom_id res chain seq x y z
N MET A 1 -27.91 -7.50 -24.17
CA MET A 1 -26.89 -6.54 -23.66
C MET A 1 -27.47 -5.92 -22.40
N GLN A 2 -27.13 -6.41 -21.24
CA GLN A 2 -27.48 -5.74 -19.98
C GLN A 2 -26.63 -4.48 -19.89
N ALA A 3 -27.28 -3.32 -19.75
CA ALA A 3 -26.62 -2.06 -19.49
C ALA A 3 -25.82 -2.21 -18.20
N HIS A 4 -24.51 -2.06 -18.28
CA HIS A 4 -23.62 -2.02 -17.13
C HIS A 4 -24.07 -0.83 -16.30
N GLN A 5 -24.78 -1.05 -15.19
CA GLN A 5 -25.02 0.02 -14.21
C GLN A 5 -23.65 0.52 -13.74
N PRO A 6 -23.43 1.84 -13.71
CA PRO A 6 -22.18 2.37 -13.20
C PRO A 6 -21.97 1.85 -11.77
N TYR A 7 -20.77 1.35 -11.49
CA TYR A 7 -20.40 0.83 -10.18
C TYR A 7 -20.49 1.95 -9.13
N ASP A 8 -21.46 1.84 -8.25
CA ASP A 8 -21.70 2.80 -7.16
C ASP A 8 -21.01 2.31 -5.88
N GLN A 9 -19.74 2.69 -5.70
CA GLN A 9 -18.99 2.33 -4.50
C GLN A 9 -19.54 3.03 -3.24
N ALA A 10 -20.14 4.20 -3.35
CA ALA A 10 -20.70 4.89 -2.19
C ALA A 10 -21.88 4.09 -1.61
N ALA A 11 -22.77 3.59 -2.47
CA ALA A 11 -23.86 2.71 -2.07
C ALA A 11 -23.32 1.39 -1.47
N LEU A 12 -22.29 0.80 -2.09
CA LEU A 12 -21.65 -0.41 -1.56
C LEU A 12 -21.10 -0.19 -0.13
N ILE A 13 -20.33 0.85 0.08
CA ILE A 13 -19.75 1.15 1.40
C ILE A 13 -20.85 1.44 2.42
N ALA A 14 -21.89 2.20 2.06
CA ALA A 14 -23.04 2.45 2.93
C ALA A 14 -23.75 1.15 3.35
N ALA A 15 -23.92 0.21 2.42
CA ALA A 15 -24.49 -1.09 2.74
C ALA A 15 -23.56 -1.93 3.63
N LEU A 16 -22.24 -1.92 3.39
CA LEU A 16 -21.26 -2.65 4.20
C LEU A 16 -21.07 -2.07 5.61
N LEU A 17 -21.57 -0.88 5.91
CA LEU A 17 -21.62 -0.36 7.28
C LEU A 17 -22.70 -1.05 8.15
N GLN A 18 -23.56 -1.86 7.55
CA GLN A 18 -24.60 -2.60 8.27
C GLN A 18 -24.01 -3.90 8.83
N PRO A 19 -24.08 -4.14 10.17
CA PRO A 19 -23.54 -5.36 10.80
C PRO A 19 -24.08 -6.67 10.22
N ALA A 20 -25.33 -6.68 9.75
CA ALA A 20 -25.98 -7.85 9.18
C ALA A 20 -25.37 -8.32 7.84
N ARG A 21 -24.46 -7.57 7.23
CA ARG A 21 -23.77 -7.93 5.98
C ARG A 21 -22.56 -8.86 6.17
N TYR A 22 -22.16 -9.09 7.42
CA TYR A 22 -20.98 -9.90 7.75
C TYR A 22 -21.35 -11.33 8.11
N PRO A 23 -20.57 -12.34 7.68
CA PRO A 23 -20.87 -13.74 7.97
C PRO A 23 -20.68 -14.10 9.45
N GLN A 24 -19.85 -13.35 10.19
CA GLN A 24 -19.67 -13.51 11.63
C GLN A 24 -20.54 -12.52 12.41
N PRO A 25 -20.81 -12.76 13.71
CA PRO A 25 -21.50 -11.81 14.56
C PRO A 25 -20.75 -10.47 14.66
N VAL A 26 -21.41 -9.39 14.28
CA VAL A 26 -20.88 -8.02 14.35
C VAL A 26 -21.94 -7.14 14.99
N THR A 27 -21.56 -6.36 16.00
CA THR A 27 -22.46 -5.40 16.67
C THR A 27 -22.35 -4.00 16.07
N LYS A 28 -21.16 -3.65 15.58
CA LYS A 28 -20.84 -2.34 15.00
C LYS A 28 -19.75 -2.49 13.95
N VAL A 29 -19.85 -1.69 12.90
CA VAL A 29 -18.80 -1.52 11.89
C VAL A 29 -18.23 -0.11 12.00
N ASP A 30 -16.93 0.00 12.27
CA ASP A 30 -16.22 1.27 12.21
C ASP A 30 -15.62 1.45 10.81
N HIS A 31 -15.60 2.67 10.29
CA HIS A 31 -15.11 2.99 8.96
C HIS A 31 -13.92 3.93 9.03
N LEU A 32 -12.78 3.47 8.53
CA LEU A 32 -11.59 4.26 8.29
C LEU A 32 -11.46 4.48 6.78
N GLN A 33 -10.96 5.64 6.40
CA GLN A 33 -10.79 5.98 4.99
C GLN A 33 -9.38 6.50 4.75
N THR A 34 -8.70 5.90 3.78
CA THR A 34 -7.43 6.39 3.24
C THR A 34 -7.65 7.10 1.90
N HIS A 35 -6.58 7.62 1.30
CA HIS A 35 -6.68 8.21 -0.03
C HIS A 35 -7.15 7.20 -1.09
N ILE A 36 -6.76 5.93 -0.97
CA ILE A 36 -6.95 4.90 -2.00
C ILE A 36 -7.84 3.72 -1.58
N SER A 37 -8.27 3.66 -0.32
CA SER A 37 -9.07 2.54 0.20
C SER A 37 -10.07 2.95 1.26
N HIS A 38 -11.11 2.12 1.42
CA HIS A 38 -11.98 2.08 2.58
C HIS A 38 -11.57 0.88 3.45
N VAL A 39 -11.49 1.06 4.77
CA VAL A 39 -11.21 -0.01 5.73
C VAL A 39 -12.39 -0.11 6.70
N LEU A 40 -13.08 -1.24 6.66
CA LEU A 40 -14.25 -1.52 7.48
C LEU A 40 -13.84 -2.46 8.62
N LEU A 41 -13.93 -1.97 9.86
CA LEU A 41 -13.58 -2.75 11.06
C LEU A 41 -14.84 -3.41 11.60
N ALA A 42 -14.96 -4.73 11.43
CA ALA A 42 -16.15 -5.50 11.76
C ALA A 42 -15.79 -6.72 12.62
N GLY A 43 -16.10 -6.64 13.92
CA GLY A 43 -15.69 -7.67 14.89
C GLY A 43 -14.18 -7.81 14.96
N ASP A 44 -13.67 -9.03 14.80
CA ASP A 44 -12.25 -9.37 14.85
C ASP A 44 -11.50 -9.13 13.53
N TYR A 45 -12.17 -8.60 12.51
CA TYR A 45 -11.61 -8.43 11.17
C TYR A 45 -11.67 -6.98 10.69
N ALA A 46 -10.73 -6.68 9.80
CA ALA A 46 -10.71 -5.49 8.96
C ALA A 46 -10.86 -5.91 7.50
N TYR A 47 -11.69 -5.20 6.76
CA TYR A 47 -11.96 -5.42 5.33
C TYR A 47 -11.54 -4.18 4.56
N LYS A 48 -10.45 -4.29 3.79
CA LYS A 48 -9.91 -3.19 3.00
C LYS A 48 -10.40 -3.30 1.56
N VAL A 49 -11.20 -2.32 1.12
CA VAL A 49 -11.80 -2.21 -0.22
C VAL A 49 -11.13 -1.07 -0.96
N LYS A 50 -10.56 -1.35 -2.13
CA LYS A 50 -9.85 -0.35 -2.94
C LYS A 50 -10.84 0.62 -3.60
N LYS A 51 -10.52 1.91 -3.63
CA LYS A 51 -11.31 2.92 -4.33
C LYS A 51 -11.09 2.81 -5.84
N PRO A 52 -12.11 2.96 -6.70
CA PRO A 52 -11.98 2.88 -8.16
C PRO A 52 -11.36 4.17 -8.73
N LEU A 53 -10.12 4.44 -8.39
CA LEU A 53 -9.37 5.66 -8.72
C LEU A 53 -8.28 5.38 -9.76
N ASN A 54 -7.97 6.40 -10.56
CA ASN A 54 -6.75 6.48 -11.34
C ASN A 54 -6.02 7.78 -10.96
N LEU A 55 -4.84 7.65 -10.37
CA LEU A 55 -3.99 8.78 -9.94
C LEU A 55 -2.70 8.88 -10.78
N GLY A 56 -2.64 8.19 -11.93
CA GLY A 56 -1.43 8.13 -12.77
C GLY A 56 -0.44 7.07 -12.31
N PHE A 57 -0.02 7.11 -11.05
CA PHE A 57 0.90 6.13 -10.45
C PHE A 57 0.19 4.86 -9.94
N LEU A 58 -1.12 4.87 -9.84
CA LEU A 58 -1.98 3.70 -9.55
C LEU A 58 -3.27 3.76 -10.37
N ASP A 59 -3.82 2.60 -10.71
CA ASP A 59 -5.11 2.48 -11.39
C ASP A 59 -5.92 1.30 -10.84
N PHE A 60 -6.98 1.61 -10.09
CA PHE A 60 -7.95 0.67 -9.51
C PHE A 60 -9.33 0.76 -10.18
N THR A 61 -9.44 1.37 -11.36
CA THR A 61 -10.74 1.67 -11.99
C THR A 61 -11.50 0.40 -12.37
N SER A 62 -10.83 -0.64 -12.86
CA SER A 62 -11.50 -1.88 -13.26
C SER A 62 -11.56 -2.89 -12.12
N LEU A 63 -12.61 -3.73 -12.12
CA LEU A 63 -12.76 -4.83 -11.17
C LEU A 63 -11.57 -5.81 -11.22
N ALA A 64 -11.09 -6.12 -12.42
CA ALA A 64 -9.94 -7.01 -12.59
C ALA A 64 -8.66 -6.45 -11.96
N ARG A 65 -8.42 -5.14 -12.07
CA ARG A 65 -7.28 -4.48 -11.42
C ARG A 65 -7.43 -4.48 -9.91
N ARG A 66 -8.62 -4.17 -9.37
CA ARG A 66 -8.84 -4.22 -7.93
C ARG A 66 -8.60 -5.63 -7.36
N LYS A 67 -9.07 -6.67 -8.06
CA LYS A 67 -8.75 -8.05 -7.70
C LYS A 67 -7.25 -8.30 -7.67
N TYR A 68 -6.57 -8.02 -8.76
CA TYR A 68 -5.12 -8.21 -8.89
C TYR A 68 -4.36 -7.52 -7.75
N TYR A 69 -4.67 -6.26 -7.46
CA TYR A 69 -3.98 -5.53 -6.41
C TYR A 69 -4.39 -5.96 -4.98
N CYS A 70 -5.57 -6.54 -4.76
CA CYS A 70 -5.87 -7.21 -3.50
C CYS A 70 -5.04 -8.49 -3.31
N GLU A 71 -4.86 -9.28 -4.37
CA GLU A 71 -4.03 -10.49 -4.36
C GLU A 71 -2.53 -10.13 -4.17
N GLU A 72 -2.04 -9.08 -4.84
CA GLU A 72 -0.69 -8.57 -4.65
C GLU A 72 -0.46 -8.02 -3.23
N GLU A 73 -1.42 -7.32 -2.68
CA GLU A 73 -1.35 -6.84 -1.29
C GLU A 73 -1.20 -8.00 -0.31
N LEU A 74 -1.95 -9.09 -0.49
CA LEU A 74 -1.78 -10.32 0.30
C LEU A 74 -0.40 -10.94 0.13
N ARG A 75 0.06 -11.11 -1.11
CA ARG A 75 1.35 -11.70 -1.43
C ARG A 75 2.50 -10.92 -0.76
N LEU A 76 2.48 -9.61 -0.91
CA LEU A 76 3.55 -8.73 -0.43
C LEU A 76 3.58 -8.64 1.09
N ASN A 77 2.43 -8.43 1.70
CA ASN A 77 2.33 -8.25 3.15
C ASN A 77 2.43 -9.56 3.93
N GLY A 78 2.06 -10.69 3.33
CA GLY A 78 2.28 -12.02 3.91
C GLY A 78 3.75 -12.33 4.22
N ARG A 79 4.71 -11.61 3.63
CA ARG A 79 6.14 -11.75 3.91
C ARG A 79 6.55 -11.20 5.29
N LEU A 80 5.89 -10.15 5.75
CA LEU A 80 6.23 -9.41 6.98
C LEU A 80 5.11 -9.40 8.03
N ALA A 81 3.87 -9.73 7.64
CA ALA A 81 2.72 -9.79 8.52
C ALA A 81 1.77 -10.97 8.16
N PRO A 82 2.29 -12.23 8.11
CA PRO A 82 1.49 -13.39 7.67
C PRO A 82 0.26 -13.64 8.54
N ASP A 83 0.33 -13.31 9.83
CA ASP A 83 -0.80 -13.50 10.75
C ASP A 83 -1.86 -12.41 10.65
N LEU A 84 -1.53 -11.30 9.99
CA LEU A 84 -2.44 -10.16 9.83
C LEU A 84 -3.28 -10.29 8.55
N TYR A 85 -2.66 -10.62 7.41
CA TYR A 85 -3.32 -10.72 6.12
C TYR A 85 -3.86 -12.13 5.91
N LEU A 86 -5.19 -12.29 5.76
CA LEU A 86 -5.83 -13.60 5.73
C LEU A 86 -6.12 -14.06 4.30
N ASP A 87 -6.92 -13.30 3.57
CA ASP A 87 -7.34 -13.64 2.21
C ASP A 87 -7.89 -12.44 1.43
N CYS A 88 -8.07 -12.64 0.12
CA CYS A 88 -8.84 -11.77 -0.77
C CYS A 88 -10.23 -12.38 -0.97
N ILE A 89 -11.25 -11.71 -0.48
CA ILE A 89 -12.63 -12.19 -0.57
C ILE A 89 -13.41 -11.44 -1.65
N PRO A 90 -14.27 -12.12 -2.44
CA PRO A 90 -15.18 -11.46 -3.35
C PRO A 90 -16.30 -10.75 -2.58
N ILE A 91 -16.76 -9.65 -3.12
CA ILE A 91 -18.01 -8.98 -2.76
C ILE A 91 -18.96 -9.20 -3.94
N SER A 92 -20.02 -9.95 -3.72
CA SER A 92 -20.99 -10.32 -4.76
C SER A 92 -22.36 -9.67 -4.52
N GLY A 93 -23.28 -9.84 -5.48
CA GLY A 93 -24.64 -9.32 -5.42
C GLY A 93 -24.77 -7.94 -6.05
N SER A 94 -25.34 -6.97 -5.34
CA SER A 94 -25.48 -5.59 -5.78
C SER A 94 -24.84 -4.62 -4.78
N ALA A 95 -24.64 -3.35 -5.17
CA ALA A 95 -24.12 -2.34 -4.26
C ALA A 95 -25.02 -2.11 -3.02
N ALA A 96 -26.33 -2.24 -3.19
CA ALA A 96 -27.29 -2.10 -2.09
C ALA A 96 -27.39 -3.37 -1.22
N GLU A 97 -27.15 -4.55 -1.81
CA GLU A 97 -27.21 -5.85 -1.13
C GLU A 97 -25.94 -6.68 -1.36
N PRO A 98 -24.80 -6.22 -0.84
CA PRO A 98 -23.54 -6.93 -0.99
C PRO A 98 -23.49 -8.17 -0.10
N ARG A 99 -22.78 -9.19 -0.58
CA ARG A 99 -22.46 -10.43 0.15
C ARG A 99 -20.95 -10.62 0.18
N LEU A 100 -20.39 -10.61 1.37
CA LEU A 100 -18.97 -10.79 1.59
C LEU A 100 -18.58 -12.28 1.58
N GLY A 101 -17.62 -12.64 0.75
CA GLY A 101 -17.07 -14.00 0.68
C GLY A 101 -17.97 -15.02 -0.02
N ASP A 102 -19.11 -14.61 -0.60
CA ASP A 102 -19.99 -15.48 -1.36
C ASP A 102 -19.69 -15.35 -2.88
N PRO A 103 -19.11 -16.39 -3.51
CA PRO A 103 -18.82 -16.36 -4.94
C PRO A 103 -20.03 -16.74 -5.83
N SER A 104 -21.19 -17.06 -5.26
CA SER A 104 -22.34 -17.63 -6.01
C SER A 104 -23.09 -16.61 -6.87
N GLY A 105 -22.83 -15.30 -6.70
CA GLY A 105 -23.45 -14.22 -7.46
C GLY A 105 -22.46 -13.46 -8.34
N PRO A 106 -22.93 -12.43 -9.09
CA PRO A 106 -22.04 -11.55 -9.81
C PRO A 106 -21.12 -10.81 -8.84
N VAL A 107 -19.81 -10.97 -9.03
CA VAL A 107 -18.82 -10.27 -8.22
C VAL A 107 -18.75 -8.81 -8.67
N ILE A 108 -18.92 -7.88 -7.73
CA ILE A 108 -18.93 -6.44 -7.96
C ILE A 108 -17.67 -5.74 -7.42
N ASP A 109 -17.02 -6.33 -6.41
CA ASP A 109 -15.74 -5.85 -5.88
C ASP A 109 -14.98 -6.95 -5.13
N TYR A 110 -13.80 -6.59 -4.58
CA TYR A 110 -12.98 -7.44 -3.74
C TYR A 110 -12.53 -6.68 -2.49
N ALA A 111 -12.35 -7.42 -1.40
CA ALA A 111 -11.78 -6.90 -0.17
C ALA A 111 -10.59 -7.75 0.30
N VAL A 112 -9.54 -7.11 0.78
CA VAL A 112 -8.52 -7.80 1.59
C VAL A 112 -9.05 -7.94 3.00
N ARG A 113 -9.21 -9.20 3.47
CA ARG A 113 -9.59 -9.48 4.85
C ARG A 113 -8.35 -9.65 5.71
N MET A 114 -8.32 -8.90 6.80
CA MET A 114 -7.21 -8.90 7.75
C MET A 114 -7.72 -9.14 9.18
N ARG A 115 -6.85 -9.57 10.07
CA ARG A 115 -7.14 -9.52 11.51
C ARG A 115 -7.16 -8.06 11.98
N ARG A 116 -8.15 -7.73 12.80
CA ARG A 116 -8.18 -6.42 13.45
C ARG A 116 -7.16 -6.37 14.58
N PHE A 117 -6.48 -5.25 14.72
CA PHE A 117 -5.61 -4.93 15.84
C PHE A 117 -6.00 -3.59 16.47
N PRO A 118 -5.71 -3.36 17.76
CA PRO A 118 -5.96 -2.06 18.40
C PRO A 118 -5.07 -0.99 17.76
N GLN A 119 -5.63 0.17 17.42
CA GLN A 119 -4.86 1.29 16.87
C GLN A 119 -3.73 1.74 17.81
N THR A 120 -3.93 1.58 19.12
CA THR A 120 -2.91 1.85 20.15
C THR A 120 -1.69 0.90 20.09
N ALA A 121 -1.75 -0.17 19.30
CA ALA A 121 -0.62 -1.08 19.05
C ALA A 121 0.31 -0.61 17.92
N LEU A 122 -0.07 0.45 17.17
CA LEU A 122 0.79 1.06 16.17
C LEU A 122 2.02 1.71 16.80
N LEU A 123 3.18 1.58 16.14
CA LEU A 123 4.44 2.10 16.71
C LEU A 123 4.50 3.63 16.73
N ASP A 124 3.80 4.33 15.87
CA ASP A 124 3.65 5.79 15.95
C ASP A 124 2.88 6.21 17.22
N GLN A 125 1.84 5.45 17.62
CA GLN A 125 1.12 5.65 18.85
C GLN A 125 1.97 5.31 20.07
N TRP A 126 2.83 4.31 19.97
CA TRP A 126 3.81 3.97 21.00
C TRP A 126 4.85 5.09 21.16
N LEU A 127 5.33 5.65 20.06
CA LEU A 127 6.23 6.80 20.09
C LEU A 127 5.56 8.02 20.76
N ALA A 128 4.35 8.36 20.34
CA ALA A 128 3.58 9.46 20.90
C ALA A 128 3.31 9.30 22.42
N ALA A 129 3.14 8.05 22.87
CA ALA A 129 2.94 7.71 24.28
C ALA A 129 4.24 7.58 25.09
N GLY A 130 5.43 7.81 24.50
CA GLY A 130 6.73 7.65 25.13
C GLY A 130 7.08 6.19 25.49
N LYS A 131 6.45 5.20 24.86
CA LYS A 131 6.63 3.76 25.13
C LYS A 131 7.60 3.09 24.17
N LEU A 132 7.95 3.74 23.07
CA LEU A 132 8.88 3.18 22.09
C LEU A 132 10.32 3.27 22.64
N GLU A 133 10.95 2.11 22.79
CA GLU A 133 12.30 1.99 23.34
C GLU A 133 13.30 1.53 22.26
N LEU A 134 14.59 1.76 22.46
CA LEU A 134 15.65 1.37 21.53
C LEU A 134 15.64 -0.13 21.22
N ARG A 135 15.30 -0.99 22.17
CA ARG A 135 15.17 -2.44 21.94
C ARG A 135 14.15 -2.79 20.86
N HIS A 136 13.07 -2.00 20.71
CA HIS A 136 12.08 -2.21 19.64
C HIS A 136 12.66 -1.86 18.28
N LEU A 137 13.46 -0.77 18.20
CA LEU A 137 14.17 -0.38 16.98
C LEU A 137 15.24 -1.40 16.59
N ASP A 138 15.98 -1.94 17.56
CA ASP A 138 16.96 -3.01 17.33
C ASP A 138 16.31 -4.29 16.79
N ALA A 139 15.16 -4.68 17.34
CA ALA A 139 14.41 -5.83 16.86
C ALA A 139 13.89 -5.61 15.44
N LEU A 140 13.36 -4.41 15.15
CA LEU A 140 12.92 -3.99 13.83
C LEU A 140 14.07 -4.03 12.82
N ALA A 141 15.22 -3.42 13.15
CA ALA A 141 16.38 -3.38 12.27
C ALA A 141 16.90 -4.79 11.92
N ARG A 142 16.97 -5.68 12.91
CA ARG A 142 17.34 -7.11 12.68
C ARG A 142 16.33 -7.81 11.76
N ARG A 143 15.03 -7.57 11.96
CA ARG A 143 13.97 -8.14 11.11
C ARG A 143 14.07 -7.66 9.67
N LEU A 144 14.23 -6.35 9.47
CA LEU A 144 14.38 -5.75 8.13
C LEU A 144 15.64 -6.24 7.43
N ALA A 145 16.78 -6.28 8.13
CA ALA A 145 18.03 -6.79 7.57
C ALA A 145 17.93 -8.28 7.16
N LYS A 146 17.20 -9.09 7.93
CA LYS A 146 16.91 -10.49 7.56
C LYS A 146 16.01 -10.56 6.34
N PHE A 147 14.96 -9.76 6.31
CA PHE A 147 14.01 -9.67 5.19
C PHE A 147 14.72 -9.24 3.90
N HIS A 148 15.46 -8.14 3.92
CA HIS A 148 16.18 -7.63 2.75
C HIS A 148 17.20 -8.62 2.20
N ARG A 149 17.85 -9.43 3.06
CA ARG A 149 18.75 -10.50 2.60
C ARG A 149 18.04 -11.69 2.00
N ALA A 150 16.82 -11.99 2.44
CA ALA A 150 16.07 -13.17 2.02
C ALA A 150 15.27 -12.97 0.72
N ILE A 151 14.85 -11.73 0.45
CA ILE A 151 14.07 -11.44 -0.78
C ILE A 151 14.98 -11.48 -2.00
N PRO A 152 14.48 -11.99 -3.15
CA PRO A 152 15.27 -12.10 -4.37
C PRO A 152 15.66 -10.70 -4.91
N ALA A 153 16.83 -10.65 -5.54
CA ALA A 153 17.24 -9.47 -6.32
C ALA A 153 16.42 -9.37 -7.59
N ALA A 154 16.27 -8.16 -8.11
CA ALA A 154 15.69 -7.95 -9.43
C ALA A 154 16.53 -8.67 -10.50
N ASP A 155 15.85 -9.29 -11.46
CA ASP A 155 16.53 -9.84 -12.63
C ASP A 155 17.30 -8.72 -13.36
N PRO A 156 18.61 -8.87 -13.59
CA PRO A 156 19.41 -7.87 -14.28
C PRO A 156 18.86 -7.48 -15.65
N ALA A 157 18.17 -8.38 -16.35
CA ALA A 157 17.58 -8.14 -17.66
C ALA A 157 16.34 -7.22 -17.62
N THR A 158 15.72 -7.04 -16.44
CA THR A 158 14.55 -6.16 -16.30
C THR A 158 14.97 -4.70 -16.17
N SER A 159 14.03 -3.79 -16.43
CA SER A 159 14.24 -2.36 -16.21
C SER A 159 14.08 -1.93 -14.74
N LEU A 160 13.65 -2.81 -13.84
CA LEU A 160 13.46 -2.52 -12.42
C LEU A 160 14.75 -2.00 -11.78
N GLY A 161 14.67 -0.85 -11.12
CA GLY A 161 15.80 -0.21 -10.44
C GLY A 161 16.91 0.30 -11.38
N THR A 162 16.68 0.44 -12.70
CA THR A 162 17.61 1.19 -13.56
C THR A 162 17.67 2.65 -13.12
N PRO A 163 18.78 3.35 -13.38
CA PRO A 163 18.87 4.76 -13.05
C PRO A 163 17.72 5.60 -13.59
N GLU A 164 17.25 5.29 -14.80
CA GLU A 164 16.12 5.96 -15.43
C GLU A 164 14.82 5.75 -14.66
N ARG A 165 14.53 4.49 -14.26
CA ARG A 165 13.32 4.19 -13.48
C ARG A 165 13.36 4.76 -12.06
N VAL A 166 14.52 4.79 -11.43
CA VAL A 166 14.72 5.44 -10.13
C VAL A 166 14.47 6.96 -10.21
N GLN A 167 14.84 7.57 -11.33
CA GLN A 167 14.66 9.01 -11.56
C GLN A 167 13.22 9.38 -11.91
N GLN A 168 12.48 8.53 -12.63
CA GLN A 168 11.20 8.86 -13.25
C GLN A 168 10.15 9.40 -12.25
N PRO A 169 9.91 8.80 -11.08
CA PRO A 169 8.93 9.34 -10.12
C PRO A 169 9.23 10.76 -9.67
N THR A 170 10.51 11.13 -9.58
CA THR A 170 10.91 12.51 -9.23
C THR A 170 10.62 13.49 -10.36
N LEU A 171 10.86 13.08 -11.63
CA LEU A 171 10.52 13.89 -12.79
C LEU A 171 9.00 14.09 -12.92
N ASP A 172 8.23 13.03 -12.67
CA ASP A 172 6.77 13.10 -12.67
C ASP A 172 6.26 14.06 -11.60
N ASN A 173 6.87 14.07 -10.40
CA ASN A 173 6.52 15.02 -9.34
C ASN A 173 6.75 16.48 -9.78
N PHE A 174 7.85 16.80 -10.46
CA PHE A 174 8.07 18.16 -10.99
C PHE A 174 7.02 18.53 -12.04
N SER A 175 6.68 17.59 -12.92
CA SER A 175 5.68 17.80 -13.98
C SER A 175 4.28 18.04 -13.40
N HIS A 176 3.90 17.30 -12.34
CA HIS A 176 2.61 17.45 -11.68
C HIS A 176 2.53 18.69 -10.80
N THR A 177 3.62 19.08 -10.14
CA THR A 177 3.64 20.20 -9.22
C THR A 177 3.66 21.54 -9.96
N ARG A 178 4.43 21.65 -11.04
CA ARG A 178 4.63 22.90 -11.78
C ARG A 178 3.33 23.64 -12.16
N PRO A 179 2.29 22.99 -12.73
CA PRO A 179 1.04 23.67 -13.09
C PRO A 179 0.19 24.11 -11.90
N LEU A 180 0.51 23.68 -10.68
CA LEU A 180 -0.22 24.04 -9.47
C LEU A 180 0.33 25.31 -8.80
N LEU A 181 1.57 25.72 -9.16
CA LEU A 181 2.21 26.89 -8.59
C LEU A 181 1.85 28.15 -9.38
N VAL A 182 1.51 29.20 -8.64
CA VAL A 182 1.20 30.52 -9.21
C VAL A 182 2.13 31.62 -8.67
N ASP A 183 2.78 31.42 -7.52
CA ASP A 183 3.75 32.36 -6.97
C ASP A 183 5.10 32.25 -7.72
N PRO A 184 5.63 33.37 -8.26
CA PRO A 184 6.93 33.37 -8.93
C PRO A 184 8.08 32.86 -8.05
N ALA A 185 8.06 33.10 -6.74
CA ALA A 185 9.09 32.64 -5.83
C ALA A 185 9.05 31.12 -5.63
N GLU A 186 7.86 30.52 -5.56
CA GLU A 186 7.67 29.07 -5.50
C GLU A 186 8.09 28.40 -6.81
N ILE A 187 7.74 29.00 -7.96
CA ILE A 187 8.16 28.52 -9.28
C ILE A 187 9.68 28.52 -9.41
N ALA A 188 10.34 29.61 -8.97
CA ALA A 188 11.81 29.70 -8.96
C ALA A 188 12.43 28.63 -8.05
N THR A 189 11.87 28.44 -6.85
CA THR A 189 12.33 27.41 -5.91
C THR A 189 12.19 26.00 -6.52
N LEU A 190 11.06 25.69 -7.15
CA LEU A 190 10.86 24.40 -7.83
C LEU A 190 11.91 24.18 -8.93
N ALA A 191 12.21 25.21 -9.74
CA ALA A 191 13.22 25.13 -10.78
C ALA A 191 14.65 24.90 -10.23
N ASP A 192 14.97 25.49 -9.07
CA ASP A 192 16.25 25.27 -8.41
C ASP A 192 16.38 23.86 -7.84
N VAL A 193 15.33 23.34 -7.21
CA VAL A 193 15.27 21.95 -6.73
C VAL A 193 15.38 20.97 -7.89
N GLU A 194 14.66 21.18 -8.98
CA GLU A 194 14.73 20.34 -10.18
C GLU A 194 16.15 20.30 -10.75
N ARG A 195 16.79 21.47 -10.92
CA ARG A 195 18.17 21.56 -11.43
C ARG A 195 19.16 20.83 -10.52
N TRP A 196 19.04 21.01 -9.21
CA TRP A 196 19.88 20.29 -8.24
C TRP A 196 19.67 18.79 -8.36
N THR A 197 18.42 18.35 -8.45
CA THR A 197 18.04 16.93 -8.57
C THR A 197 18.63 16.31 -9.84
N LEU A 198 18.48 16.95 -11.00
CA LEU A 198 19.03 16.47 -12.27
C LEU A 198 20.56 16.34 -12.20
N ASN A 199 21.24 17.33 -11.60
CA ASN A 199 22.68 17.29 -11.39
C ASN A 199 23.10 16.16 -10.44
N ALA A 200 22.33 15.92 -9.37
CA ALA A 200 22.58 14.82 -8.43
C ALA A 200 22.43 13.46 -9.12
N PHE A 201 21.35 13.25 -9.88
CA PHE A 201 21.15 12.02 -10.65
C PHE A 201 22.26 11.77 -11.69
N SER A 202 22.69 12.82 -12.41
CA SER A 202 23.80 12.69 -13.36
C SER A 202 25.08 12.16 -12.69
N ARG A 203 25.40 12.65 -11.50
CA ARG A 203 26.58 12.21 -10.74
C ARG A 203 26.41 10.80 -10.16
N LEU A 204 25.19 10.46 -9.70
CA LEU A 204 24.90 9.18 -9.06
C LEU A 204 24.60 8.05 -10.06
N ARG A 205 24.33 8.37 -11.31
CA ARG A 205 23.96 7.39 -12.36
C ARG A 205 24.89 6.17 -12.43
N PRO A 206 26.25 6.33 -12.45
CA PRO A 206 27.14 5.16 -12.46
C PRO A 206 26.99 4.27 -11.22
N LEU A 207 26.86 4.89 -10.04
CA LEU A 207 26.65 4.15 -8.78
C LEU A 207 25.32 3.39 -8.77
N LEU A 208 24.22 4.01 -9.24
CA LEU A 208 22.92 3.34 -9.35
C LEU A 208 22.98 2.14 -10.29
N ALA A 209 23.69 2.27 -11.42
CA ALA A 209 23.90 1.17 -12.37
C ALA A 209 24.73 0.04 -11.77
N GLU A 210 25.82 0.36 -11.04
CA GLU A 210 26.65 -0.60 -10.31
C GLU A 210 25.84 -1.34 -9.24
N ARG A 211 25.05 -0.64 -8.44
CA ARG A 211 24.22 -1.24 -7.40
C ARG A 211 23.17 -2.18 -8.00
N LYS A 212 22.53 -1.80 -9.12
CA LYS A 212 21.65 -2.71 -9.84
C LYS A 212 22.38 -3.98 -10.30
N ALA A 213 23.53 -3.82 -10.95
CA ALA A 213 24.33 -4.96 -11.40
C ALA A 213 24.82 -5.85 -10.23
N GLY A 214 25.07 -5.25 -9.08
CA GLY A 214 25.43 -5.93 -7.83
C GLY A 214 24.29 -6.64 -7.10
N GLY A 215 23.05 -6.59 -7.62
CA GLY A 215 21.89 -7.28 -7.04
C GLY A 215 21.32 -6.60 -5.79
N TRP A 216 21.52 -5.29 -5.63
CA TRP A 216 20.99 -4.52 -4.49
C TRP A 216 19.54 -4.11 -4.66
N ILE A 217 19.02 -4.15 -5.90
CA ILE A 217 17.61 -3.84 -6.16
C ILE A 217 16.76 -5.05 -5.76
N ARG A 218 15.86 -4.86 -4.81
CA ARG A 218 15.06 -5.94 -4.23
C ARG A 218 13.60 -5.51 -4.04
N GLU A 219 12.68 -6.48 -4.05
CA GLU A 219 11.25 -6.22 -3.83
C GLU A 219 10.98 -5.95 -2.35
N GLY A 220 11.31 -4.73 -1.91
CA GLY A 220 11.15 -4.25 -0.55
C GLY A 220 9.69 -4.02 -0.14
N HIS A 221 9.50 -3.17 0.87
CA HIS A 221 8.18 -2.75 1.35
C HIS A 221 7.67 -1.51 0.61
N GLY A 222 8.55 -0.55 0.37
CA GLY A 222 8.24 0.68 -0.36
C GLY A 222 7.73 1.85 0.50
N ASP A 223 7.12 1.57 1.67
CA ASP A 223 6.54 2.60 2.55
C ASP A 223 6.75 2.29 4.04
N LEU A 224 8.02 2.20 4.44
CA LEU A 224 8.38 1.89 5.83
C LEU A 224 8.32 3.11 6.74
N HIS A 225 7.28 3.18 7.55
CA HIS A 225 7.15 4.16 8.63
C HIS A 225 6.41 3.56 9.84
N LEU A 226 6.47 4.22 11.00
CA LEU A 226 5.93 3.66 12.26
C LEU A 226 4.40 3.45 12.22
N GLY A 227 3.66 4.19 11.39
CA GLY A 227 2.22 4.00 11.17
C GLY A 227 1.88 2.72 10.39
N ASN A 228 2.87 2.11 9.70
CA ASN A 228 2.72 0.82 9.00
C ASN A 228 3.37 -0.33 9.79
N MET A 229 3.52 -0.16 11.11
CA MET A 229 4.12 -1.14 12.01
C MET A 229 3.26 -1.32 13.25
N VAL A 230 3.01 -2.56 13.63
CA VAL A 230 2.22 -2.90 14.81
C VAL A 230 3.01 -3.83 15.72
N LEU A 231 3.00 -3.53 17.02
CA LEU A 231 3.56 -4.40 18.05
C LEU A 231 2.50 -5.39 18.51
N THR A 232 2.78 -6.67 18.32
CA THR A 232 1.90 -7.75 18.80
C THR A 232 1.99 -7.92 20.31
N GLU A 233 1.03 -8.62 20.90
CA GLU A 233 1.06 -9.00 22.31
C GLU A 233 2.30 -9.85 22.67
N SER A 234 2.82 -10.61 21.70
CA SER A 234 4.06 -11.40 21.88
C SER A 234 5.33 -10.55 21.78
N GLY A 235 5.23 -9.23 21.58
CA GLY A 235 6.37 -8.32 21.44
C GLY A 235 7.04 -8.35 20.06
N GLN A 236 6.44 -9.00 19.06
CA GLN A 236 6.90 -8.95 17.69
C GLN A 236 6.39 -7.70 16.97
N VAL A 237 7.26 -7.08 16.17
CA VAL A 237 6.82 -6.02 15.24
C VAL A 237 6.36 -6.67 13.94
N MET A 238 5.10 -6.55 13.57
CA MET A 238 4.61 -6.82 12.23
C MET A 238 4.67 -5.54 11.40
N ILE A 239 5.02 -5.69 10.13
CA ILE A 239 5.11 -4.58 9.17
C ILE A 239 4.09 -4.86 8.07
N PHE A 240 3.21 -3.90 7.81
CA PHE A 240 2.06 -4.04 6.91
C PHE A 240 1.93 -2.83 5.98
N ASP A 241 0.99 -2.90 5.06
CA ASP A 241 0.70 -1.86 4.05
C ASP A 241 1.87 -1.58 3.09
N CYS A 242 2.49 -2.68 2.61
CA CYS A 242 3.49 -2.66 1.53
C CYS A 242 2.85 -2.10 0.25
N ILE A 243 3.58 -1.30 -0.51
CA ILE A 243 3.11 -0.76 -1.78
C ILE A 243 2.91 -1.90 -2.80
N GLU A 244 1.65 -2.17 -3.15
CA GLU A 244 1.27 -3.18 -4.13
C GLU A 244 1.06 -2.62 -5.54
N PHE A 245 0.74 -1.34 -5.66
CA PHE A 245 0.23 -0.72 -6.87
C PHE A 245 1.31 -0.17 -7.81
N ASN A 246 2.57 -0.09 -7.37
CA ASN A 246 3.65 0.46 -8.17
C ASN A 246 4.98 -0.25 -7.91
N ASP A 247 5.51 -0.90 -8.95
CA ASP A 247 6.78 -1.63 -8.88
C ASP A 247 7.97 -0.71 -8.57
N ASP A 248 8.00 0.50 -9.11
CA ASP A 248 9.12 1.42 -8.92
C ASP A 248 9.26 1.93 -7.48
N PHE A 249 8.18 1.87 -6.70
CA PHE A 249 8.21 2.25 -5.29
C PHE A 249 8.62 1.11 -4.36
N ARG A 250 8.54 -0.15 -4.80
CA ARG A 250 8.92 -1.30 -3.98
C ARG A 250 10.18 -2.03 -4.47
N TRP A 251 10.50 -2.01 -5.76
CA TRP A 251 11.78 -2.53 -6.27
C TRP A 251 12.87 -1.48 -6.09
N ILE A 252 13.41 -1.43 -4.89
CA ILE A 252 14.30 -0.39 -4.41
C ILE A 252 15.66 -0.95 -4.00
N ASP A 253 16.63 -0.06 -3.90
CA ASP A 253 17.95 -0.34 -3.37
C ASP A 253 17.88 -0.56 -1.84
N VAL A 254 18.46 -1.65 -1.34
CA VAL A 254 18.44 -2.06 0.09
C VAL A 254 19.83 -2.20 0.70
#